data_c8d105fa7da02c7195f2d17952afde61
#
_entry.id   c8d105fa7da02c7195f2d17952afde61
#
_cell.length_a   1.000
_cell.length_b   1.000
_cell.length_c   1.000
_cell.angle_alpha   90.00
_cell.angle_beta   90.00
_cell.angle_gamma   90.00
#
_symmetry.space_group_name_H-M   'P 1'
#
loop_
_entity.id
_entity.type
_entity.pdbx_description
1 polymer ?
#
loop_
_entity_poly.entity_id
_entity_poly.type
_entity_poly.pdbx_seq_one_letter_code
_entity_poly.pdbx_strand_id
1 'polypeptide(L)'
;MLVVAVDDADNATRIVKYARSVRPDIHIVARARDRVHVYELYQAGANDTVRETFDSSVRAGRYVLENMGFSEYEASKLSQTFWRVDRAAMRDLAEVWVPGQPVHLNAAYVRSRFDVVTVACADAPKAGEVLFALAMARGGRVHSRMGG
;
A
#
# COMPACT_ATOMS: atom_id res chain seq x y z
N MET A 1 15.29 14.54 14.40
CA MET A 1 14.17 13.98 13.62
C MET A 1 13.81 14.96 12.51
N LEU A 2 13.50 14.46 11.31
CA LEU A 2 13.03 15.23 10.17
C LEU A 2 11.69 14.65 9.70
N VAL A 3 10.73 15.51 9.39
CA VAL A 3 9.48 15.12 8.74
C VAL A 3 9.41 15.74 7.34
N VAL A 4 9.25 14.91 6.32
CA VAL A 4 9.15 15.32 4.90
C VAL A 4 7.74 15.06 4.42
N ALA A 5 6.94 16.13 4.27
CA ALA A 5 5.53 16.07 3.90
C ALA A 5 5.18 17.04 2.75
N VAL A 6 6.09 17.13 1.78
CA VAL A 6 5.89 17.95 0.57
C VAL A 6 5.03 17.21 -0.46
N ASP A 7 4.33 17.94 -1.33
CA ASP A 7 3.37 17.36 -2.29
C ASP A 7 4.07 16.70 -3.49
N ASP A 8 5.19 17.23 -3.91
CA ASP A 8 5.95 16.72 -5.04
C ASP A 8 6.82 15.52 -4.61
N ALA A 9 6.59 14.36 -5.23
CA ALA A 9 7.24 13.11 -4.89
C ALA A 9 8.75 13.12 -5.14
N ASP A 10 9.19 13.74 -6.25
CA ASP A 10 10.60 13.82 -6.62
C ASP A 10 11.35 14.71 -5.64
N ASN A 11 10.76 15.84 -5.26
CA ASN A 11 11.32 16.74 -4.26
C ASN A 11 11.38 16.07 -2.88
N ALA A 12 10.34 15.32 -2.47
CA ALA A 12 10.36 14.56 -1.22
C ALA A 12 11.56 13.59 -1.19
N THR A 13 11.73 12.80 -2.25
CA THR A 13 12.83 11.84 -2.37
C THR A 13 14.20 12.53 -2.36
N ARG A 14 14.34 13.68 -3.03
CA ARG A 14 15.59 14.47 -3.04
C ARG A 14 15.91 15.03 -1.67
N ILE A 15 14.91 15.54 -0.94
CA ILE A 15 15.09 16.06 0.44
C ILE A 15 15.56 14.93 1.38
N VAL A 16 14.95 13.75 1.29
CA VAL A 16 15.34 12.59 2.09
C VAL A 16 16.79 12.18 1.81
N LYS A 17 17.18 12.05 0.52
CA LYS A 17 18.56 11.73 0.11
C LYS A 17 19.55 12.76 0.65
N TYR A 18 19.24 14.04 0.49
CA TYR A 18 20.10 15.12 0.97
C TYR A 18 20.23 15.07 2.50
N ALA A 19 19.13 14.98 3.23
CA ALA A 19 19.15 14.92 4.69
C ALA A 19 19.98 13.73 5.19
N ARG A 20 19.84 12.57 4.58
CA ARG A 20 20.62 11.37 4.91
C ARG A 20 22.11 11.54 4.62
N SER A 21 22.48 12.23 3.55
CA SER A 21 23.88 12.49 3.23
C SER A 21 24.56 13.46 4.22
N VAL A 22 23.82 14.44 4.72
CA VAL A 22 24.33 15.44 5.68
C VAL A 22 24.30 14.92 7.12
N ARG A 23 23.26 14.17 7.48
CA ARG A 23 23.05 13.62 8.83
C ARG A 23 22.68 12.14 8.75
N PRO A 24 23.66 11.24 8.70
CA PRO A 24 23.41 9.79 8.59
C PRO A 24 22.60 9.19 9.73
N ASP A 25 22.63 9.80 10.89
CA ASP A 25 21.97 9.37 12.14
C ASP A 25 20.54 9.92 12.32
N ILE A 26 20.10 10.85 11.45
CA ILE A 26 18.79 11.50 11.62
C ILE A 26 17.64 10.53 11.34
N HIS A 27 16.65 10.49 12.24
CA HIS A 27 15.40 9.75 11.97
C HIS A 27 14.51 10.56 11.03
N ILE A 28 14.14 9.95 9.89
CA ILE A 28 13.36 10.57 8.82
C ILE A 28 12.01 9.87 8.67
N VAL A 29 10.93 10.64 8.83
CA VAL A 29 9.56 10.23 8.52
C VAL A 29 9.13 10.95 7.24
N ALA A 30 8.71 10.22 6.21
CA ALA A 30 8.33 10.80 4.94
C ALA A 30 6.91 10.43 4.51
N ARG A 31 6.18 11.41 3.95
CA ARG A 31 4.89 11.18 3.32
C ARG A 31 5.09 10.65 1.90
N ALA A 32 4.52 9.48 1.64
CA ALA A 32 4.56 8.84 0.34
C ALA A 32 3.24 9.07 -0.42
N ARG A 33 3.34 9.40 -1.69
CA ARG A 33 2.18 9.58 -2.57
C ARG A 33 1.47 8.26 -2.85
N ASP A 34 2.24 7.22 -3.19
CA ASP A 34 1.76 5.89 -3.53
C ASP A 34 2.75 4.79 -3.09
N ARG A 35 2.51 3.55 -3.51
CA ARG A 35 3.38 2.42 -3.14
C ARG A 35 4.78 2.51 -3.73
N VAL A 36 4.90 2.95 -4.96
CA VAL A 36 6.21 3.06 -5.63
C VAL A 36 7.05 4.11 -4.92
N HIS A 37 6.46 5.24 -4.60
CA HIS A 37 7.12 6.30 -3.83
C HIS A 37 7.54 5.85 -2.43
N VAL A 38 6.82 4.89 -1.79
CA VAL A 38 7.30 4.28 -0.52
C VAL A 38 8.65 3.58 -0.73
N TYR A 39 8.81 2.81 -1.81
CA TYR A 39 10.06 2.11 -2.08
C TYR A 39 11.20 3.09 -2.37
N GLU A 40 10.92 4.13 -3.15
CA GLU A 40 11.89 5.20 -3.47
C GLU A 40 12.36 5.93 -2.20
N LEU A 41 11.44 6.25 -1.29
CA LEU A 41 11.75 6.91 -0.03
C LEU A 41 12.59 6.03 0.90
N TYR A 42 12.28 4.73 1.01
CA TYR A 42 13.11 3.80 1.76
C TYR A 42 14.51 3.66 1.17
N GLN A 43 14.64 3.56 -0.14
CA GLN A 43 15.94 3.55 -0.81
C GLN A 43 16.71 4.88 -0.65
N ALA A 44 15.99 5.99 -0.54
CA ALA A 44 16.55 7.30 -0.25
C ALA A 44 17.05 7.43 1.19
N GLY A 45 16.64 6.50 2.10
CA GLY A 45 17.04 6.47 3.49
C GLY A 45 15.98 6.97 4.48
N ALA A 46 14.71 7.01 4.12
CA ALA A 46 13.64 7.24 5.09
C ALA A 46 13.55 6.05 6.08
N ASN A 47 13.28 6.35 7.35
CA ASN A 47 13.08 5.34 8.39
C ASN A 47 11.62 4.85 8.41
N ASP A 48 10.68 5.80 8.31
CA ASP A 48 9.26 5.54 8.28
C ASP A 48 8.59 6.27 7.12
N THR A 49 7.57 5.64 6.55
CA THR A 49 6.75 6.25 5.50
C THR A 49 5.27 6.15 5.82
N VAL A 50 4.53 7.21 5.50
CA VAL A 50 3.08 7.28 5.63
C VAL A 50 2.48 7.55 4.27
N ARG A 51 1.60 6.67 3.78
CA ARG A 51 0.93 6.86 2.49
C ARG A 51 -0.23 7.85 2.63
N GLU A 52 -0.27 8.83 1.75
CA GLU A 52 -1.20 9.97 1.80
C GLU A 52 -2.68 9.57 1.85
N THR A 53 -3.08 8.58 1.07
CA THR A 53 -4.50 8.21 0.92
C THR A 53 -4.85 6.84 1.52
N PHE A 54 -3.90 6.12 2.10
CA PHE A 54 -4.13 4.74 2.54
C PHE A 54 -5.13 4.64 3.68
N ASP A 55 -4.92 5.39 4.75
CA ASP A 55 -5.77 5.32 5.94
C ASP A 55 -7.19 5.84 5.65
N SER A 56 -7.32 6.88 4.84
CA SER A 56 -8.62 7.37 4.39
C SER A 56 -9.35 6.37 3.51
N SER A 57 -8.63 5.63 2.64
CA SER A 57 -9.21 4.56 1.81
C SER A 57 -9.69 3.38 2.65
N VAL A 58 -8.93 2.99 3.69
CA VAL A 58 -9.34 1.93 4.62
C VAL A 58 -10.59 2.34 5.40
N ARG A 59 -10.67 3.60 5.83
CA ARG A 59 -11.85 4.14 6.49
C ARG A 59 -13.08 4.13 5.58
N ALA A 60 -12.93 4.55 4.33
CA ALA A 60 -13.99 4.49 3.33
C ALA A 60 -14.49 3.06 3.11
N GLY A 61 -13.56 2.09 3.00
CA GLY A 61 -13.89 0.67 2.92
C GLY A 61 -14.68 0.16 4.13
N ARG A 62 -14.33 0.61 5.34
CA ARG A 62 -15.08 0.28 6.54
C ARG A 62 -16.52 0.77 6.48
N TYR A 63 -16.75 2.00 6.04
CA TYR A 63 -18.10 2.54 5.87
C TYR A 63 -18.92 1.76 4.83
N VAL A 64 -18.30 1.31 3.74
CA VAL A 64 -18.96 0.44 2.77
C VAL A 64 -19.43 -0.86 3.44
N LEU A 65 -18.57 -1.50 4.24
CA LEU A 65 -18.94 -2.73 4.96
C LEU A 65 -20.12 -2.53 5.91
N GLU A 66 -20.08 -1.47 6.69
CA GLU A 66 -21.17 -1.12 7.63
C GLU A 66 -22.51 -0.91 6.89
N ASN A 67 -22.47 -0.25 5.73
CA ASN A 67 -23.64 -0.05 4.87
C ASN A 67 -24.11 -1.32 4.15
N MET A 68 -23.25 -2.32 4.00
CA MET A 68 -23.60 -3.66 3.48
C MET A 68 -24.18 -4.60 4.55
N GLY A 69 -24.33 -4.11 5.79
CA GLY A 69 -24.95 -4.86 6.89
C GLY A 69 -23.98 -5.61 7.80
N PHE A 70 -22.67 -5.39 7.68
CA PHE A 70 -21.70 -5.88 8.65
C PHE A 70 -21.83 -5.06 9.95
N SER A 71 -21.66 -5.71 11.10
CA SER A 71 -21.56 -4.99 12.37
C SER A 71 -20.31 -4.11 12.41
N GLU A 72 -20.32 -3.06 13.22
CA GLU A 72 -19.13 -2.20 13.42
C GLU A 72 -17.89 -3.00 13.85
N TYR A 73 -18.09 -4.04 14.67
CA TYR A 73 -17.00 -4.91 15.10
C TYR A 73 -16.39 -5.70 13.93
N GLU A 74 -17.24 -6.32 13.11
CA GLU A 74 -16.78 -7.08 11.94
C GLU A 74 -16.08 -6.18 10.92
N ALA A 75 -16.68 -5.03 10.61
CA ALA A 75 -16.09 -4.04 9.69
C ALA A 75 -14.73 -3.52 10.19
N SER A 76 -14.62 -3.27 11.51
CA SER A 76 -13.37 -2.88 12.14
C SER A 76 -12.30 -3.99 12.04
N LYS A 77 -12.67 -5.23 12.35
CA LYS A 77 -11.76 -6.39 12.28
C LYS A 77 -11.27 -6.65 10.87
N LEU A 78 -12.13 -6.56 9.87
CA LEU A 78 -11.77 -6.69 8.45
C LEU A 78 -10.80 -5.58 8.01
N SER A 79 -11.08 -4.33 8.40
CA SER A 79 -10.21 -3.18 8.11
C SER A 79 -8.82 -3.34 8.72
N GLN A 80 -8.72 -3.82 9.96
CA GLN A 80 -7.44 -4.09 10.64
C GLN A 80 -6.68 -5.25 9.96
N THR A 81 -7.39 -6.29 9.52
CA THR A 81 -6.79 -7.41 8.78
C THR A 81 -6.22 -6.92 7.45
N PHE A 82 -6.99 -6.12 6.70
CA PHE A 82 -6.53 -5.51 5.45
C PHE A 82 -5.26 -4.66 5.68
N TRP A 83 -5.24 -3.85 6.74
CA TRP A 83 -4.09 -3.02 7.09
C TRP A 83 -2.83 -3.87 7.34
N ARG A 84 -2.95 -4.98 8.09
CA ARG A 84 -1.82 -5.90 8.34
C ARG A 84 -1.31 -6.57 7.07
N VAL A 85 -2.22 -7.07 6.24
CA VAL A 85 -1.88 -7.74 4.98
C VAL A 85 -1.19 -6.76 4.02
N ASP A 86 -1.72 -5.54 3.88
CA ASP A 86 -1.10 -4.53 3.03
C ASP A 86 0.31 -4.15 3.51
N ARG A 87 0.52 -4.04 4.83
CA ARG A 87 1.84 -3.73 5.39
C ARG A 87 2.85 -4.85 5.18
N ALA A 88 2.43 -6.11 5.32
CA ALA A 88 3.28 -7.26 4.99
C ALA A 88 3.63 -7.27 3.50
N ALA A 89 2.61 -7.15 2.64
CA ALA A 89 2.78 -7.09 1.20
C ALA A 89 3.71 -5.97 0.70
N MET A 90 3.75 -4.84 1.40
CA MET A 90 4.67 -3.75 1.07
C MET A 90 6.14 -4.15 1.20
N ARG A 91 6.48 -4.99 2.18
CA ARG A 91 7.85 -5.50 2.38
C ARG A 91 8.23 -6.47 1.26
N ASP A 92 7.36 -7.46 1.01
CA ASP A 92 7.60 -8.49 -0.01
C ASP A 92 7.70 -7.87 -1.41
N LEU A 93 6.86 -6.88 -1.71
CA LEU A 93 6.90 -6.16 -2.98
C LEU A 93 8.12 -5.24 -3.11
N ALA A 94 8.63 -4.70 -2.01
CA ALA A 94 9.85 -3.89 -2.02
C ALA A 94 11.08 -4.69 -2.42
N GLU A 95 11.14 -5.99 -2.06
CA GLU A 95 12.26 -6.89 -2.40
C GLU A 95 12.34 -7.19 -3.91
N VAL A 96 11.19 -7.24 -4.58
CA VAL A 96 11.12 -7.55 -6.03
C VAL A 96 10.97 -6.30 -6.90
N TRP A 97 10.83 -5.12 -6.29
CA TRP A 97 10.73 -3.87 -7.03
C TRP A 97 12.09 -3.42 -7.58
N VAL A 98 12.10 -3.01 -8.85
CA VAL A 98 13.31 -2.54 -9.54
C VAL A 98 13.14 -1.07 -9.91
N PRO A 99 14.08 -0.19 -9.48
CA PRO A 99 14.05 1.23 -9.84
C PRO A 99 14.04 1.44 -11.36
N GLY A 100 13.18 2.36 -11.82
CA GLY A 100 13.09 2.72 -13.23
C GLY A 100 12.37 1.69 -14.13
N GLN A 101 12.03 0.52 -13.62
CA GLN A 101 11.21 -0.46 -14.34
C GLN A 101 9.73 -0.23 -14.03
N PRO A 102 8.86 -0.03 -15.05
CA PRO A 102 7.43 0.03 -14.85
C PRO A 102 6.91 -1.25 -14.16
N VAL A 103 6.15 -1.10 -13.09
CA VAL A 103 5.70 -2.24 -12.25
C VAL A 103 4.90 -3.30 -13.02
N HIS A 104 4.17 -2.92 -14.06
CA HIS A 104 3.41 -3.85 -14.90
C HIS A 104 4.31 -4.71 -15.81
N LEU A 105 5.56 -4.32 -16.03
CA LEU A 105 6.57 -5.08 -16.81
C LEU A 105 7.44 -5.96 -15.90
N ASN A 106 7.37 -5.80 -14.59
CA ASN A 106 8.08 -6.62 -13.63
C ASN A 106 7.24 -7.87 -13.28
N ALA A 107 7.52 -8.99 -13.93
CA ALA A 107 6.76 -10.23 -13.74
C ALA A 107 6.81 -10.76 -12.29
N ALA A 108 7.92 -10.59 -11.58
CA ALA A 108 8.05 -10.98 -10.18
C ALA A 108 7.14 -10.12 -9.30
N TYR A 109 7.14 -8.80 -9.51
CA TYR A 109 6.28 -7.86 -8.79
C TYR A 109 4.80 -8.16 -9.03
N VAL A 110 4.40 -8.38 -10.29
CA VAL A 110 3.02 -8.70 -10.66
C VAL A 110 2.57 -10.00 -9.99
N ARG A 111 3.39 -11.06 -10.02
CA ARG A 111 3.09 -12.35 -9.38
C ARG A 111 2.93 -12.21 -7.88
N SER A 112 3.88 -11.60 -7.19
CA SER A 112 3.86 -11.38 -5.74
C SER A 112 2.62 -10.57 -5.29
N ARG A 113 2.19 -9.61 -6.11
CA ARG A 113 0.97 -8.84 -5.85
C ARG A 113 -0.31 -9.69 -5.92
N PHE A 114 -0.37 -10.66 -6.84
CA PHE A 114 -1.50 -11.59 -6.95
C PHE A 114 -1.55 -12.59 -5.78
N ASP A 115 -0.42 -13.11 -5.35
CA ASP A 115 -0.33 -14.04 -4.24
C ASP A 115 -0.87 -13.44 -2.93
N VAL A 116 -0.57 -12.18 -2.67
CA VAL A 116 -1.08 -11.41 -1.51
C VAL A 116 -2.61 -11.29 -1.53
N VAL A 117 -3.20 -11.00 -2.69
CA VAL A 117 -4.67 -10.89 -2.83
C VAL A 117 -5.33 -12.26 -2.63
N THR A 118 -4.73 -13.33 -3.15
CA THR A 118 -5.25 -14.69 -3.05
C THR A 118 -5.26 -15.18 -1.60
N VAL A 119 -4.19 -14.96 -0.84
CA VAL A 119 -4.10 -15.33 0.58
C VAL A 119 -5.14 -14.56 1.41
N ALA A 120 -5.29 -13.27 1.18
CA ALA A 120 -6.28 -12.46 1.91
C ALA A 120 -7.74 -12.89 1.62
N CYS A 121 -8.02 -13.45 0.44
CA CYS A 121 -9.34 -13.97 0.09
C CYS A 121 -9.61 -15.37 0.66
N ALA A 122 -8.58 -16.21 0.83
CA ALA A 122 -8.73 -17.58 1.32
C ALA A 122 -9.12 -17.63 2.82
N ASP A 123 -8.58 -16.71 3.63
CA ASP A 123 -8.84 -16.65 5.07
C ASP A 123 -10.21 -16.05 5.46
N ALA A 124 -10.91 -15.45 4.51
CA ALA A 124 -12.23 -14.85 4.76
C ALA A 124 -13.07 -14.82 3.47
N PRO A 125 -13.88 -15.85 3.21
CA PRO A 125 -14.70 -15.94 1.99
C PRO A 125 -15.64 -14.74 1.76
N LYS A 126 -16.12 -14.10 2.82
CA LYS A 126 -16.87 -12.83 2.75
C LYS A 126 -15.97 -11.60 2.55
N ALA A 127 -14.67 -11.69 2.85
CA ALA A 127 -13.71 -10.61 2.64
C ALA A 127 -13.27 -10.48 1.16
N GLY A 128 -13.46 -11.52 0.35
CA GLY A 128 -13.19 -11.47 -1.09
C GLY A 128 -14.01 -10.40 -1.81
N GLU A 129 -15.29 -10.26 -1.44
CA GLU A 129 -16.17 -9.21 -1.99
C GLU A 129 -15.73 -7.81 -1.55
N VAL A 130 -15.21 -7.68 -0.35
CA VAL A 130 -14.71 -6.43 0.22
C VAL A 130 -13.37 -6.00 -0.38
N LEU A 131 -12.47 -6.96 -0.55
CA LEU A 131 -11.19 -6.71 -1.25
C LEU A 131 -11.44 -6.34 -2.72
N PHE A 132 -12.46 -6.90 -3.35
CA PHE A 132 -12.92 -6.51 -4.68
C PHE A 132 -13.41 -5.05 -4.68
N ALA A 133 -14.24 -4.64 -3.74
CA ALA A 133 -14.72 -3.27 -3.62
C ALA A 133 -13.59 -2.26 -3.34
N LEU A 134 -12.63 -2.61 -2.48
CA LEU A 134 -11.45 -1.79 -2.19
C LEU A 134 -10.45 -1.72 -3.36
N ALA A 135 -10.31 -2.79 -4.13
CA ALA A 135 -9.49 -2.80 -5.35
C ALA A 135 -10.12 -1.96 -6.46
N MET A 136 -11.46 -1.96 -6.59
CA MET A 136 -12.20 -1.09 -7.52
C MET A 136 -12.09 0.38 -7.15
N ALA A 137 -12.14 0.73 -5.87
CA ALA A 137 -11.94 2.10 -5.38
C ALA A 137 -10.54 2.66 -5.68
N ARG A 138 -9.56 1.78 -5.96
CA ARG A 138 -8.17 2.13 -6.34
C ARG A 138 -7.94 2.24 -7.85
N GLY A 139 -8.98 2.24 -8.69
CA GLY A 139 -8.84 2.36 -10.15
C GLY A 139 -8.16 1.16 -10.83
N GLY A 140 -8.07 0.01 -10.15
CA GLY A 140 -7.58 -1.24 -10.73
C GLY A 140 -8.61 -1.85 -11.65
N ARG A 141 -8.28 -2.07 -12.95
CA ARG A 141 -9.10 -2.90 -13.83
C ARG A 141 -9.05 -4.34 -13.34
N VAL A 142 -10.18 -4.82 -12.83
CA VAL A 142 -10.34 -6.23 -12.51
C VAL A 142 -10.79 -6.95 -13.77
N HIS A 143 -9.93 -7.81 -14.33
CA HIS A 143 -10.37 -8.78 -15.32
C HIS A 143 -11.03 -9.93 -14.56
N SER A 144 -12.37 -9.96 -14.52
CA SER A 144 -13.09 -11.13 -14.06
C SER A 144 -12.98 -12.21 -15.14
N ARG A 145 -12.17 -13.23 -14.91
CA ARG A 145 -12.39 -14.53 -15.57
C ARG A 145 -13.51 -15.22 -14.80
N MET A 146 -14.73 -15.04 -15.23
CA MET A 146 -15.76 -16.04 -15.00
C MET A 146 -15.44 -17.20 -15.93
N GLY A 147 -14.86 -18.27 -15.37
CA GLY A 147 -14.77 -19.56 -16.05
C GLY A 147 -16.12 -20.22 -16.05
N GLY A 148 -16.57 -20.69 -17.22
CA GLY A 148 -17.68 -21.60 -17.37
C GLY A 148 -17.35 -22.99 -16.86
#